data_b8d86743b7185fb1f6389d2b632a215d
#
_entry.id   b8d86743b7185fb1f6389d2b632a215d
#
_cell.length_a   1.000
_cell.length_b   1.000
_cell.length_c   1.000
_cell.angle_alpha   90.00
_cell.angle_beta   90.00
_cell.angle_gamma   90.00
#
_symmetry.space_group_name_H-M   'P 1'
#
loop_
_entity.id
_entity.type
_entity.pdbx_description
1 polymer ?
#
loop_
_entity_poly.entity_id
_entity_poly.type
_entity_poly.pdbx_seq_one_letter_code
_entity_poly.pdbx_strand_id
1 'polypeptide(L)'
;MKKLSLISTLFVLFFSGQALAQQLAPNLITDNDHKCSVVFPSVPQEVFKRTDEGMKFTTHVTVDQNTYMMKVLEINKHPSASRGAKILEDWATKMKGKVVSQKEWSLGAIKGLKGEIAVAVKDMPEMAVYCNVIFKGETEYQTIVVAPKEVLNTARKDAFLNSFK
;
A
#
# COMPACT_ATOMS: atom_id res chain seq x y z
N MET A 1 -32.59 -44.47 -17.16
CA MET A 1 -32.28 -43.74 -15.94
C MET A 1 -30.78 -43.33 -15.89
N LYS A 2 -30.18 -42.68 -16.94
CA LYS A 2 -28.77 -42.28 -16.98
C LYS A 2 -28.56 -40.79 -17.31
N LYS A 3 -29.63 -39.99 -17.38
CA LYS A 3 -29.55 -38.55 -17.73
C LYS A 3 -29.60 -37.58 -16.55
N LEU A 4 -29.87 -38.05 -15.33
CA LEU A 4 -29.93 -37.17 -14.13
C LEU A 4 -28.55 -36.91 -13.48
N SER A 5 -27.56 -37.75 -13.76
CA SER A 5 -26.23 -37.65 -13.13
C SER A 5 -25.35 -36.53 -13.72
N LEU A 6 -25.59 -36.14 -14.99
CA LEU A 6 -24.74 -35.15 -15.67
C LEU A 6 -25.08 -33.70 -15.26
N ILE A 7 -26.34 -33.44 -14.92
CA ILE A 7 -26.77 -32.08 -14.53
C ILE A 7 -26.31 -31.74 -13.11
N SER A 8 -26.22 -32.72 -12.23
CA SER A 8 -25.79 -32.54 -10.84
C SER A 8 -24.26 -32.17 -10.76
N THR A 9 -23.45 -32.74 -11.65
CA THR A 9 -22.00 -32.49 -11.66
C THR A 9 -21.67 -31.13 -12.23
N LEU A 10 -22.46 -30.61 -13.18
CA LEU A 10 -22.26 -29.28 -13.76
C LEU A 10 -22.62 -28.15 -12.77
N PHE A 11 -23.60 -28.40 -11.88
CA PHE A 11 -24.01 -27.38 -10.89
C PHE A 11 -23.00 -27.20 -9.75
N VAL A 12 -22.24 -28.24 -9.39
CA VAL A 12 -21.20 -28.16 -8.34
C VAL A 12 -19.99 -27.38 -8.82
N LEU A 13 -19.66 -27.42 -10.12
CA LEU A 13 -18.53 -26.66 -10.70
C LEU A 13 -18.80 -25.15 -10.80
N PHE A 14 -20.07 -24.74 -10.91
CA PHE A 14 -20.42 -23.32 -10.95
C PHE A 14 -20.37 -22.64 -9.57
N PHE A 15 -20.61 -23.40 -8.48
CA PHE A 15 -20.55 -22.83 -7.12
C PHE A 15 -19.13 -22.72 -6.55
N SER A 16 -18.19 -23.55 -7.02
CA SER A 16 -16.80 -23.49 -6.56
C SER A 16 -16.02 -22.27 -7.12
N GLY A 17 -16.46 -21.71 -8.25
CA GLY A 17 -15.84 -20.51 -8.82
C GLY A 17 -16.19 -19.21 -8.08
N GLN A 18 -17.35 -19.14 -7.45
CA GLN A 18 -17.77 -17.92 -6.72
C GLN A 18 -17.17 -17.82 -5.32
N ALA A 19 -16.83 -18.92 -4.67
CA ALA A 19 -16.20 -18.90 -3.36
C ALA A 19 -14.75 -18.41 -3.41
N LEU A 20 -14.03 -18.60 -4.51
CA LEU A 20 -12.65 -18.09 -4.69
C LEU A 20 -12.62 -16.60 -5.03
N ALA A 21 -13.65 -16.05 -5.68
CA ALA A 21 -13.73 -14.63 -6.01
C ALA A 21 -14.07 -13.76 -4.78
N GLN A 22 -14.81 -14.29 -3.81
CA GLN A 22 -15.16 -13.57 -2.58
C GLN A 22 -14.03 -13.52 -1.55
N GLN A 23 -13.02 -14.38 -1.64
CA GLN A 23 -11.89 -14.39 -0.69
C GLN A 23 -10.81 -13.33 -0.98
N LEU A 24 -10.85 -12.68 -2.14
CA LEU A 24 -9.92 -11.59 -2.50
C LEU A 24 -10.46 -10.19 -2.17
N ALA A 25 -11.74 -10.06 -1.84
CA ALA A 25 -12.39 -8.77 -1.61
C ALA A 25 -12.08 -8.06 -0.27
N PRO A 26 -11.83 -8.73 0.88
CA PRO A 26 -11.73 -8.03 2.16
C PRO A 26 -10.46 -7.19 2.33
N ASN A 27 -9.45 -7.39 1.50
CA ASN A 27 -8.16 -6.72 1.63
C ASN A 27 -7.95 -5.59 0.60
N LEU A 28 -8.92 -5.39 -0.30
CA LEU A 28 -8.89 -4.31 -1.28
C LEU A 28 -9.49 -3.05 -0.66
N ILE A 29 -8.65 -2.03 -0.49
CA ILE A 29 -9.09 -0.69 -0.10
C ILE A 29 -9.21 0.16 -1.35
N THR A 30 -10.35 0.78 -1.54
CA THR A 30 -10.64 1.66 -2.67
C THR A 30 -10.98 3.05 -2.17
N ASP A 31 -10.30 4.04 -2.70
CA ASP A 31 -10.72 5.44 -2.62
C ASP A 31 -11.61 5.74 -3.82
N ASN A 32 -12.92 5.74 -3.58
CA ASN A 32 -13.91 5.94 -4.62
C ASN A 32 -13.92 7.38 -5.16
N ASP A 33 -13.58 8.36 -4.34
CA ASP A 33 -13.56 9.79 -4.72
C ASP A 33 -12.47 10.04 -5.75
N HIS A 34 -11.33 9.37 -5.61
CA HIS A 34 -10.18 9.56 -6.50
C HIS A 34 -9.90 8.37 -7.42
N LYS A 35 -10.75 7.33 -7.37
CA LYS A 35 -10.65 6.11 -8.22
C LYS A 35 -9.27 5.43 -8.09
N CYS A 36 -8.82 5.25 -6.87
CA CYS A 36 -7.57 4.55 -6.57
C CYS A 36 -7.83 3.36 -5.66
N SER A 37 -7.00 2.34 -5.76
CA SER A 37 -7.11 1.14 -4.92
C SER A 37 -5.75 0.56 -4.57
N VAL A 38 -5.69 -0.13 -3.42
CA VAL A 38 -4.52 -0.86 -2.93
C VAL A 38 -4.97 -2.18 -2.32
N VAL A 39 -4.22 -3.26 -2.58
CA VAL A 39 -4.47 -4.57 -1.99
C VAL A 39 -3.54 -4.79 -0.80
N PHE A 40 -4.11 -4.94 0.39
CA PHE A 40 -3.37 -5.23 1.62
C PHE A 40 -3.13 -6.74 1.78
N PRO A 41 -2.07 -7.16 2.50
CA PRO A 41 -1.79 -8.58 2.74
C PRO A 41 -2.76 -9.25 3.72
N SER A 42 -3.54 -8.47 4.47
CA SER A 42 -4.60 -8.90 5.39
C SER A 42 -5.61 -7.77 5.54
N VAL A 43 -6.70 -8.00 6.26
CA VAL A 43 -7.73 -6.98 6.53
C VAL A 43 -7.10 -5.83 7.33
N PRO A 44 -7.04 -4.62 6.77
CA PRO A 44 -6.43 -3.49 7.46
C PRO A 44 -7.38 -2.83 8.44
N GLN A 45 -6.81 -2.06 9.35
CA GLN A 45 -7.53 -1.16 10.25
C GLN A 45 -7.49 0.25 9.68
N GLU A 46 -8.62 0.93 9.68
CA GLU A 46 -8.72 2.32 9.28
C GLU A 46 -8.59 3.22 10.49
N VAL A 47 -7.74 4.23 10.38
CA VAL A 47 -7.57 5.29 11.37
C VAL A 47 -7.80 6.62 10.68
N PHE A 48 -8.96 7.23 10.95
CA PHE A 48 -9.24 8.58 10.48
C PHE A 48 -8.54 9.59 11.38
N LYS A 49 -7.68 10.40 10.78
CA LYS A 49 -7.09 11.55 11.47
C LYS A 49 -7.12 12.75 10.55
N ARG A 50 -7.92 13.75 10.92
CA ARG A 50 -7.87 15.06 10.28
C ARG A 50 -6.67 15.81 10.84
N THR A 51 -5.81 16.32 9.96
CA THR A 51 -4.71 17.23 10.31
C THR A 51 -4.94 18.57 9.61
N ASP A 52 -4.24 19.60 10.08
CA ASP A 52 -4.30 20.95 9.47
C ASP A 52 -3.81 20.96 8.01
N GLU A 53 -3.09 19.91 7.59
CA GLU A 53 -2.61 19.71 6.22
C GLU A 53 -3.63 18.99 5.30
N GLY A 54 -4.82 18.64 5.80
CA GLY A 54 -5.86 18.01 5.00
C GLY A 54 -5.80 16.48 4.88
N MET A 55 -5.05 15.77 5.74
CA MET A 55 -5.03 14.31 5.71
C MET A 55 -6.40 13.71 5.95
N LYS A 56 -6.89 12.88 5.02
CA LYS A 56 -8.19 12.25 5.11
C LYS A 56 -8.19 10.96 5.90
N PHE A 57 -7.30 10.03 5.60
CA PHE A 57 -7.25 8.77 6.32
C PHE A 57 -5.88 8.07 6.25
N THR A 58 -5.64 7.20 7.22
CA THR A 58 -4.54 6.25 7.23
C THR A 58 -5.11 4.87 7.47
N THR A 59 -4.76 3.93 6.62
CA THR A 59 -5.14 2.53 6.73
C THR A 59 -3.88 1.70 6.92
N HIS A 60 -3.87 0.76 7.86
CA HIS A 60 -2.69 -0.05 8.12
C HIS A 60 -3.02 -1.46 8.61
N VAL A 61 -2.06 -2.37 8.41
CA VAL A 61 -2.07 -3.73 8.99
C VAL A 61 -0.64 -4.18 9.26
N THR A 62 -0.44 -4.93 10.33
CA THR A 62 0.84 -5.58 10.64
C THR A 62 0.70 -7.09 10.48
N VAL A 63 1.56 -7.70 9.68
CA VAL A 63 1.62 -9.14 9.44
C VAL A 63 3.08 -9.58 9.54
N ASP A 64 3.38 -10.56 10.40
CA ASP A 64 4.73 -11.09 10.61
C ASP A 64 5.79 -9.97 10.83
N GLN A 65 5.51 -9.03 11.73
CA GLN A 65 6.33 -7.85 12.06
C GLN A 65 6.53 -6.86 10.89
N ASN A 66 5.87 -7.07 9.76
CA ASN A 66 5.88 -6.13 8.63
C ASN A 66 4.61 -5.28 8.70
N THR A 67 4.73 -3.96 8.79
CA THR A 67 3.61 -3.02 8.79
C THR A 67 3.41 -2.46 7.40
N TYR A 68 2.22 -2.63 6.87
CA TYR A 68 1.76 -2.11 5.58
C TYR A 68 0.80 -0.96 5.83
N MET A 69 1.00 0.15 5.14
CA MET A 69 0.23 1.37 5.40
C MET A 69 -0.09 2.09 4.09
N MET A 70 -1.30 2.61 4.00
CA MET A 70 -1.71 3.59 2.99
C MET A 70 -2.12 4.88 3.68
N LYS A 71 -1.64 6.02 3.17
CA LYS A 71 -2.07 7.36 3.58
C LYS A 71 -2.60 8.09 2.37
N VAL A 72 -3.65 8.87 2.58
CA VAL A 72 -4.23 9.74 1.57
C VAL A 72 -4.28 11.16 2.13
N LEU A 73 -3.71 12.09 1.40
CA LEU A 73 -3.69 13.51 1.74
C LEU A 73 -4.25 14.33 0.59
N GLU A 74 -5.21 15.18 0.87
CA GLU A 74 -5.59 16.27 -0.04
C GLU A 74 -4.60 17.43 0.12
N ILE A 75 -3.97 17.79 -0.97
CA ILE A 75 -3.02 18.90 -1.01
C ILE A 75 -3.64 20.01 -1.85
N ASN A 76 -4.00 21.11 -1.22
CA ASN A 76 -4.66 22.27 -1.88
C ASN A 76 -3.76 22.99 -2.91
N LYS A 77 -2.69 22.35 -3.39
CA LYS A 77 -1.74 22.90 -4.38
C LYS A 77 -1.21 21.76 -5.24
N HIS A 78 -1.00 22.04 -6.52
CA HIS A 78 -0.31 21.09 -7.38
C HIS A 78 1.06 20.76 -6.82
N PRO A 79 1.40 19.46 -6.68
CA PRO A 79 2.67 19.06 -6.11
C PRO A 79 3.82 19.47 -7.01
N SER A 80 4.85 20.09 -6.43
CA SER A 80 6.11 20.33 -7.15
C SER A 80 6.85 19.01 -7.38
N ALA A 81 7.67 18.92 -8.43
CA ALA A 81 8.47 17.74 -8.73
C ALA A 81 9.39 17.32 -7.56
N SER A 82 9.81 18.28 -6.71
CA SER A 82 10.67 18.05 -5.55
C SER A 82 9.90 17.57 -4.30
N ARG A 83 8.57 17.61 -4.29
CA ARG A 83 7.77 17.28 -3.08
C ARG A 83 7.99 15.84 -2.63
N GLY A 84 8.04 14.88 -3.55
CA GLY A 84 8.28 13.47 -3.21
C GLY A 84 9.61 13.24 -2.52
N ALA A 85 10.70 13.82 -3.04
CA ALA A 85 12.02 13.73 -2.43
C ALA A 85 12.05 14.35 -1.02
N LYS A 86 11.43 15.53 -0.87
CA LYS A 86 11.32 16.19 0.44
C LYS A 86 10.57 15.33 1.47
N ILE A 87 9.51 14.65 1.08
CA ILE A 87 8.77 13.73 1.97
C ILE A 87 9.69 12.63 2.48
N LEU A 88 10.52 12.02 1.61
CA LEU A 88 11.47 10.98 2.01
C LEU A 88 12.53 11.53 2.97
N GLU A 89 13.07 12.70 2.70
CA GLU A 89 14.06 13.36 3.55
C GLU A 89 13.47 13.71 4.93
N ASP A 90 12.25 14.27 4.96
CA ASP A 90 11.55 14.61 6.20
C ASP A 90 11.28 13.33 7.04
N TRP A 91 10.92 12.22 6.40
CA TRP A 91 10.73 10.96 7.10
C TRP A 91 12.04 10.37 7.61
N ALA A 92 13.09 10.37 6.78
CA ALA A 92 14.39 9.91 7.21
C ALA A 92 14.86 10.71 8.42
N THR A 93 14.72 12.03 8.40
CA THR A 93 15.07 12.91 9.52
C THR A 93 14.26 12.58 10.79
N LYS A 94 12.92 12.46 10.67
CA LYS A 94 12.04 12.14 11.81
C LYS A 94 12.33 10.77 12.44
N MET A 95 12.74 9.81 11.62
CA MET A 95 13.08 8.45 12.07
C MET A 95 14.55 8.28 12.44
N LYS A 96 15.36 9.35 12.36
CA LYS A 96 16.83 9.30 12.54
C LYS A 96 17.50 8.28 11.61
N GLY A 97 16.96 8.15 10.40
CA GLY A 97 17.42 7.25 9.35
C GLY A 97 18.13 8.00 8.21
N LYS A 98 18.37 7.26 7.12
CA LYS A 98 18.96 7.79 5.88
C LYS A 98 18.17 7.29 4.69
N VAL A 99 17.95 8.17 3.70
CA VAL A 99 17.44 7.74 2.38
C VAL A 99 18.55 6.93 1.70
N VAL A 100 18.26 5.65 1.42
CA VAL A 100 19.18 4.70 0.78
C VAL A 100 19.03 4.75 -0.73
N SER A 101 17.79 4.82 -1.19
CA SER A 101 17.46 4.92 -2.61
C SER A 101 16.21 5.74 -2.84
N GLN A 102 16.19 6.42 -3.99
CA GLN A 102 14.98 7.05 -4.51
C GLN A 102 14.96 6.93 -6.04
N LYS A 103 13.79 6.69 -6.61
CA LYS A 103 13.59 6.54 -8.05
C LYS A 103 12.25 7.09 -8.47
N GLU A 104 12.23 7.89 -9.52
CA GLU A 104 10.98 8.29 -10.16
C GLU A 104 10.27 7.07 -10.76
N TRP A 105 8.96 7.14 -10.73
CA TRP A 105 8.08 6.10 -11.19
C TRP A 105 6.82 6.70 -11.81
N SER A 106 6.23 6.01 -12.76
CA SER A 106 4.98 6.41 -13.37
C SER A 106 4.09 5.21 -13.68
N LEU A 107 2.79 5.43 -13.60
CA LEU A 107 1.74 4.50 -14.01
C LEU A 107 0.76 5.27 -14.89
N GLY A 108 0.93 5.19 -16.20
CA GLY A 108 0.21 6.03 -17.15
C GLY A 108 0.51 7.52 -16.91
N ALA A 109 -0.53 8.31 -16.67
CA ALA A 109 -0.43 9.73 -16.36
C ALA A 109 -0.08 10.02 -14.88
N ILE A 110 -0.11 9.01 -14.01
CA ILE A 110 0.20 9.14 -12.58
C ILE A 110 1.70 9.14 -12.41
N LYS A 111 2.23 10.15 -11.74
CA LYS A 111 3.65 10.28 -11.41
C LYS A 111 3.87 10.05 -9.93
N GLY A 112 5.06 9.56 -9.58
CA GLY A 112 5.41 9.31 -8.21
C GLY A 112 6.90 9.09 -8.01
N LEU A 113 7.25 8.80 -6.76
CA LEU A 113 8.60 8.47 -6.34
C LEU A 113 8.57 7.18 -5.50
N LYS A 114 9.45 6.24 -5.81
CA LYS A 114 9.74 5.09 -4.95
C LYS A 114 10.92 5.44 -4.09
N GLY A 115 10.87 5.09 -2.79
CA GLY A 115 11.96 5.37 -1.87
C GLY A 115 12.21 4.23 -0.88
N GLU A 116 13.45 4.17 -0.42
CA GLU A 116 13.89 3.31 0.66
C GLU A 116 14.64 4.15 1.69
N ILE A 117 14.30 3.95 2.98
CA ILE A 117 14.96 4.58 4.12
C ILE A 117 15.46 3.48 5.04
N ALA A 118 16.73 3.51 5.40
CA ALA A 118 17.31 2.68 6.44
C ALA A 118 17.27 3.44 7.77
N VAL A 119 16.83 2.74 8.83
CA VAL A 119 16.75 3.30 10.18
C VAL A 119 17.51 2.37 11.11
N ALA A 120 18.61 2.86 11.66
CA ALA A 120 19.41 2.13 12.65
C ALA A 120 19.31 2.85 13.99
N VAL A 121 18.69 2.21 14.96
CA VAL A 121 18.61 2.71 16.35
C VAL A 121 19.43 1.77 17.21
N LYS A 122 20.23 2.37 18.13
CA LYS A 122 21.05 1.58 19.06
C LYS A 122 20.20 0.55 19.78
N ASP A 123 20.68 -0.67 19.88
CA ASP A 123 20.05 -1.80 20.58
C ASP A 123 18.68 -2.25 19.99
N MET A 124 18.38 -1.87 18.74
CA MET A 124 17.20 -2.32 18.00
C MET A 124 17.60 -2.96 16.67
N PRO A 125 16.80 -3.88 16.12
CA PRO A 125 17.00 -4.39 14.77
C PRO A 125 17.03 -3.24 13.75
N GLU A 126 17.85 -3.35 12.72
CA GLU A 126 17.85 -2.40 11.63
C GLU A 126 16.51 -2.44 10.89
N MET A 127 15.82 -1.32 10.85
CA MET A 127 14.52 -1.18 10.19
C MET A 127 14.70 -0.65 8.77
N ALA A 128 13.88 -1.14 7.87
CA ALA A 128 13.76 -0.58 6.53
C ALA A 128 12.35 -0.04 6.31
N VAL A 129 12.27 1.10 5.63
CA VAL A 129 11.02 1.70 5.20
C VAL A 129 11.04 1.79 3.68
N TYR A 130 10.10 1.11 3.03
CA TYR A 130 9.88 1.16 1.59
C TYR A 130 8.60 1.93 1.32
N CYS A 131 8.62 2.84 0.37
CA CYS A 131 7.43 3.62 0.09
C CYS A 131 7.32 4.03 -1.37
N ASN A 132 6.06 4.21 -1.80
CA ASN A 132 5.73 4.98 -2.97
C ASN A 132 5.02 6.26 -2.52
N VAL A 133 5.46 7.41 -2.99
CA VAL A 133 4.77 8.68 -2.90
C VAL A 133 4.20 8.98 -4.28
N ILE A 134 2.90 9.07 -4.38
CA ILE A 134 2.17 9.08 -5.65
C ILE A 134 1.28 10.32 -5.68
N PHE A 135 1.28 11.03 -6.80
CA PHE A 135 0.47 12.24 -6.99
C PHE A 135 -0.55 12.01 -8.11
N LYS A 136 -1.82 12.23 -7.79
CA LYS A 136 -2.93 12.21 -8.75
C LYS A 136 -3.80 13.44 -8.54
N GLY A 137 -3.66 14.43 -9.42
CA GLY A 137 -4.28 15.75 -9.23
C GLY A 137 -3.75 16.43 -7.95
N GLU A 138 -4.67 16.83 -7.09
CA GLU A 138 -4.40 17.45 -5.79
C GLU A 138 -4.35 16.45 -4.63
N THR A 139 -4.30 15.15 -4.93
CA THR A 139 -4.23 14.09 -3.92
C THR A 139 -2.87 13.42 -3.94
N GLU A 140 -2.29 13.30 -2.76
CA GLU A 140 -1.08 12.56 -2.48
C GLU A 140 -1.43 11.22 -1.82
N TYR A 141 -0.94 10.14 -2.41
CA TYR A 141 -1.02 8.79 -1.86
C TYR A 141 0.36 8.34 -1.42
N GLN A 142 0.42 7.72 -0.27
CA GLN A 142 1.64 7.12 0.24
C GLN A 142 1.35 5.66 0.56
N THR A 143 1.97 4.72 -0.16
CA THR A 143 1.98 3.31 0.22
C THR A 143 3.32 3.00 0.88
N ILE A 144 3.30 2.43 2.09
CA ILE A 144 4.46 2.33 2.96
C ILE A 144 4.55 0.92 3.52
N VAL A 145 5.74 0.35 3.53
CA VAL A 145 6.07 -0.88 4.26
C VAL A 145 7.19 -0.58 5.23
N VAL A 146 6.98 -0.89 6.52
CA VAL A 146 7.99 -0.77 7.58
C VAL A 146 8.25 -2.16 8.14
N ALA A 147 9.50 -2.59 8.15
CA ALA A 147 9.86 -3.90 8.69
C ALA A 147 11.30 -3.93 9.21
N PRO A 148 11.61 -4.78 10.21
CA PRO A 148 12.99 -5.18 10.47
C PRO A 148 13.56 -5.87 9.22
N LYS A 149 14.79 -5.52 8.82
CA LYS A 149 15.42 -6.09 7.61
C LYS A 149 15.50 -7.61 7.64
N GLU A 150 15.70 -8.18 8.83
CA GLU A 150 15.89 -9.62 9.04
C GLU A 150 14.63 -10.44 8.73
N VAL A 151 13.44 -9.86 8.94
CA VAL A 151 12.14 -10.54 8.77
C VAL A 151 11.31 -9.94 7.64
N LEU A 152 11.91 -9.12 6.78
CA LEU A 152 11.23 -8.51 5.65
C LEU A 152 10.75 -9.58 4.66
N ASN A 153 9.44 -9.66 4.46
CA ASN A 153 8.85 -10.46 3.39
C ASN A 153 8.87 -9.67 2.08
N THR A 154 9.92 -9.84 1.28
CA THR A 154 10.11 -9.10 0.02
C THR A 154 8.98 -9.33 -0.98
N ALA A 155 8.49 -10.57 -1.16
CA ALA A 155 7.42 -10.86 -2.09
C ALA A 155 6.12 -10.15 -1.71
N ARG A 156 5.76 -10.17 -0.42
CA ARG A 156 4.56 -9.49 0.10
C ARG A 156 4.70 -7.96 0.03
N LYS A 157 5.89 -7.43 0.34
CA LYS A 157 6.20 -6.00 0.19
C LYS A 157 6.00 -5.56 -1.27
N ASP A 158 6.56 -6.28 -2.22
CA ASP A 158 6.49 -5.94 -3.64
C ASP A 158 5.05 -6.06 -4.17
N ALA A 159 4.31 -7.11 -3.75
CA ALA A 159 2.91 -7.26 -4.09
C ALA A 159 2.06 -6.07 -3.60
N PHE A 160 2.26 -5.62 -2.35
CA PHE A 160 1.55 -4.47 -1.79
C PHE A 160 1.92 -3.16 -2.51
N LEU A 161 3.22 -2.84 -2.61
CA LEU A 161 3.67 -1.57 -3.21
C LEU A 161 3.32 -1.45 -4.71
N ASN A 162 3.21 -2.57 -5.44
CA ASN A 162 2.85 -2.58 -6.85
C ASN A 162 1.33 -2.76 -7.09
N SER A 163 0.53 -2.92 -6.03
CA SER A 163 -0.93 -3.09 -6.16
C SER A 163 -1.70 -1.78 -6.36
N PHE A 164 -1.07 -0.62 -6.20
CA PHE A 164 -1.69 0.69 -6.43
C PHE A 164 -2.15 0.83 -7.89
N LYS A 165 -3.43 1.25 -8.06
CA LYS A 165 -4.06 1.43 -9.38
C LYS A 165 -4.85 2.73 -9.42
#